data_c902bc825e63e70dc84d9b98c82b2852
#
_entry.id   c902bc825e63e70dc84d9b98c82b2852
#
_cell.length_a   1.000
_cell.length_b   1.000
_cell.length_c   1.000
_cell.angle_alpha   90.00
_cell.angle_beta   90.00
_cell.angle_gamma   90.00
#
_symmetry.space_group_name_H-M   'P 1'
#
loop_
_entity.id
_entity.type
_entity.pdbx_description
1 polymer ?
#
loop_
_entity_poly.entity_id
_entity_poly.type
_entity_poly.pdbx_seq_one_letter_code
_entity_poly.pdbx_strand_id
1 'polypeptide(L)'
;MPLILAACNPKVELTSAGMYPNYQVGEIVNLIPVDSLTYGDVIAYHSYIPGFQERAFKRIVGLPGDTVRFQDQQCIVNGKKCEWVLIRKLFYEEDECEEYCESLPNGMKVNICKSVVPIDSATATTTAVVVPAGSYFVAGDYRGGSIDSRSQGCVAADSIIGKGVKKKVSTGL
;
A
#
# COMPACT_ATOMS: atom_id res chain seq x y z
N MET A 1 -1.42 1.46 42.92
CA MET A 1 -0.67 1.21 41.65
C MET A 1 -1.71 1.06 40.54
N PRO A 2 -1.74 1.93 39.54
CA PRO A 2 -2.64 1.72 38.40
C PRO A 2 -2.15 0.50 37.61
N LEU A 3 -3.04 -0.46 37.37
CA LEU A 3 -2.83 -1.56 36.46
C LEU A 3 -2.69 -0.95 35.05
N ILE A 4 -1.49 -0.94 34.51
CA ILE A 4 -1.28 -0.66 33.09
C ILE A 4 -1.78 -1.90 32.35
N LEU A 5 -3.04 -1.87 31.93
CA LEU A 5 -3.53 -2.80 30.92
C LEU A 5 -2.68 -2.56 29.68
N ALA A 6 -1.78 -3.50 29.38
CA ALA A 6 -1.07 -3.52 28.12
C ALA A 6 -2.12 -3.58 27.01
N ALA A 7 -2.36 -2.47 26.33
CA ALA A 7 -3.24 -2.43 25.18
C ALA A 7 -2.67 -3.40 24.15
N CYS A 8 -3.34 -4.52 23.94
CA CYS A 8 -2.98 -5.46 22.89
C CYS A 8 -3.25 -4.74 21.55
N ASN A 9 -2.20 -4.24 20.90
CA ASN A 9 -2.34 -3.60 19.61
C ASN A 9 -3.00 -4.58 18.63
N PRO A 10 -4.01 -4.16 17.88
CA PRO A 10 -4.65 -5.01 16.89
C PRO A 10 -3.61 -5.50 15.87
N LYS A 11 -3.88 -6.67 15.30
CA LYS A 11 -3.00 -7.31 14.31
C LYS A 11 -3.81 -7.60 13.06
N VAL A 12 -3.14 -7.61 11.92
CA VAL A 12 -3.70 -8.06 10.65
C VAL A 12 -2.80 -9.17 10.08
N GLU A 13 -3.42 -10.27 9.68
CA GLU A 13 -2.77 -11.30 8.88
C GLU A 13 -2.97 -10.99 7.41
N LEU A 14 -1.89 -11.03 6.63
CA LEU A 14 -1.92 -10.74 5.21
C LEU A 14 -2.30 -12.00 4.44
N THR A 15 -3.42 -11.97 3.76
CA THR A 15 -3.98 -13.13 3.06
C THR A 15 -3.87 -12.99 1.54
N SER A 16 -3.22 -11.92 1.04
CA SER A 16 -2.99 -11.69 -0.39
C SER A 16 -1.61 -11.11 -0.64
N ALA A 17 -1.11 -11.34 -1.86
CA ALA A 17 0.21 -10.87 -2.30
C ALA A 17 0.26 -9.37 -2.66
N GLY A 18 -0.83 -8.63 -2.55
CA GLY A 18 -0.93 -7.24 -3.03
C GLY A 18 0.10 -6.26 -2.46
N MET A 19 0.84 -6.65 -1.41
CA MET A 19 1.90 -5.85 -0.79
C MET A 19 3.30 -6.44 -0.98
N TYR A 20 3.45 -7.43 -1.88
CA TYR A 20 4.77 -7.94 -2.31
C TYR A 20 5.55 -6.81 -3.03
N PRO A 21 6.86 -6.62 -2.84
CA PRO A 21 7.78 -7.51 -2.12
C PRO A 21 7.94 -7.19 -0.63
N ASN A 22 7.34 -6.12 -0.13
CA ASN A 22 7.58 -5.67 1.25
C ASN A 22 6.91 -6.52 2.32
N TYR A 23 5.82 -7.18 1.98
CA TYR A 23 5.06 -8.04 2.89
C TYR A 23 4.68 -9.33 2.19
N GLN A 24 4.67 -10.44 2.94
CA GLN A 24 4.37 -11.77 2.43
C GLN A 24 2.97 -12.23 2.86
N VAL A 25 2.37 -13.14 2.09
CA VAL A 25 1.16 -13.85 2.49
C VAL A 25 1.44 -14.64 3.78
N GLY A 26 0.51 -14.60 4.74
CA GLY A 26 0.65 -15.20 6.07
C GLY A 26 1.44 -14.34 7.07
N GLU A 27 2.03 -13.21 6.66
CA GLU A 27 2.71 -12.29 7.58
C GLU A 27 1.69 -11.62 8.51
N ILE A 28 2.00 -11.59 9.82
CA ILE A 28 1.19 -10.91 10.83
C ILE A 28 1.81 -9.56 11.13
N VAL A 29 1.09 -8.49 10.83
CA VAL A 29 1.53 -7.12 11.05
C VAL A 29 0.82 -6.52 12.27
N ASN A 30 1.59 -5.89 13.17
CA ASN A 30 1.02 -5.14 14.28
C ASN A 30 0.50 -3.80 13.78
N LEU A 31 -0.67 -3.39 14.29
CA LEU A 31 -1.25 -2.09 14.00
C LEU A 31 -1.09 -1.18 15.21
N ILE A 32 -0.73 0.08 14.97
CA ILE A 32 -0.73 1.13 15.98
C ILE A 32 -1.87 2.13 15.69
N PRO A 33 -2.34 2.88 16.69
CA PRO A 33 -3.28 3.96 16.49
C PRO A 33 -2.79 4.98 15.45
N VAL A 34 -3.71 5.62 14.78
CA VAL A 34 -3.41 6.62 13.75
C VAL A 34 -3.47 8.01 14.38
N ASP A 35 -2.30 8.63 14.58
CA ASP A 35 -2.20 10.03 14.99
C ASP A 35 -2.06 10.95 13.77
N SER A 36 -1.26 10.52 12.79
CA SER A 36 -1.06 11.22 11.51
C SER A 36 -0.64 10.22 10.44
N LEU A 37 -1.01 10.49 9.21
CA LEU A 37 -0.68 9.67 8.05
C LEU A 37 0.06 10.50 7.00
N THR A 38 1.05 9.89 6.37
CA THR A 38 1.85 10.50 5.30
C THR A 38 2.12 9.50 4.18
N TYR A 39 2.72 9.97 3.10
CA TYR A 39 3.17 9.10 2.01
C TYR A 39 4.05 7.97 2.53
N GLY A 40 3.78 6.77 2.06
CA GLY A 40 4.54 5.56 2.40
C GLY A 40 4.03 4.82 3.62
N ASP A 41 3.18 5.41 4.45
CA ASP A 41 2.53 4.69 5.53
C ASP A 41 1.66 3.56 4.98
N VAL A 42 1.68 2.43 5.66
CA VAL A 42 0.83 1.30 5.31
C VAL A 42 -0.31 1.22 6.31
N ILE A 43 -1.53 1.14 5.82
CA ILE A 43 -2.74 1.14 6.64
C ILE A 43 -3.54 -0.14 6.44
N ALA A 44 -4.14 -0.62 7.54
CA ALA A 44 -5.24 -1.56 7.50
C ALA A 44 -6.55 -0.78 7.56
N TYR A 45 -7.50 -1.13 6.71
CA TYR A 45 -8.79 -0.46 6.63
C TYR A 45 -9.92 -1.42 6.27
N HIS A 46 -11.15 -1.05 6.59
CA HIS A 46 -12.34 -1.80 6.19
C HIS A 46 -12.56 -1.66 4.68
N SER A 47 -12.58 -2.80 3.98
CA SER A 47 -12.87 -2.88 2.55
C SER A 47 -14.29 -3.40 2.36
N TYR A 48 -15.07 -2.72 1.53
CA TYR A 48 -16.47 -3.06 1.26
C TYR A 48 -16.67 -3.73 -0.10
N ILE A 49 -15.67 -4.45 -0.59
CA ILE A 49 -15.76 -5.14 -1.89
C ILE A 49 -16.50 -6.46 -1.69
N PRO A 50 -17.69 -6.65 -2.30
CA PRO A 50 -18.42 -7.92 -2.22
C PRO A 50 -17.55 -9.11 -2.65
N GLY A 51 -17.48 -10.14 -1.82
CA GLY A 51 -16.71 -11.36 -2.10
C GLY A 51 -15.21 -11.25 -1.81
N PHE A 52 -14.73 -10.09 -1.37
CA PHE A 52 -13.35 -9.89 -0.90
C PHE A 52 -13.33 -9.66 0.61
N GLN A 53 -12.12 -9.66 1.17
CA GLN A 53 -11.91 -9.53 2.61
C GLN A 53 -12.52 -8.25 3.17
N GLU A 54 -13.06 -8.35 4.37
CA GLU A 54 -13.54 -7.19 5.14
C GLU A 54 -12.44 -6.21 5.52
N ARG A 55 -11.18 -6.61 5.37
CA ARG A 55 -10.00 -5.78 5.70
C ARG A 55 -8.98 -5.82 4.57
N ALA A 56 -8.50 -4.66 4.21
CA ALA A 56 -7.41 -4.51 3.25
C ALA A 56 -6.18 -3.86 3.90
N PHE A 57 -5.01 -4.13 3.34
CA PHE A 57 -3.74 -3.62 3.81
C PHE A 57 -2.99 -3.04 2.63
N LYS A 58 -2.81 -1.70 2.57
CA LYS A 58 -2.27 -0.99 1.41
C LYS A 58 -1.41 0.21 1.86
N ARG A 59 -0.60 0.72 0.93
CA ARG A 59 0.30 1.87 1.13
C ARG A 59 -0.34 3.16 0.66
N ILE A 60 -0.22 4.23 1.45
CA ILE A 60 -0.62 5.57 1.09
C ILE A 60 0.35 6.12 0.03
N VAL A 61 -0.19 6.50 -1.11
CA VAL A 61 0.53 7.14 -2.22
C VAL A 61 -0.06 8.49 -2.61
N GLY A 62 -1.21 8.88 -2.02
CA GLY A 62 -1.82 10.20 -2.19
C GLY A 62 -2.48 10.67 -0.91
N LEU A 63 -2.26 11.93 -0.56
CA LEU A 63 -2.82 12.62 0.60
C LEU A 63 -4.02 13.48 0.19
N PRO A 64 -4.88 13.92 1.15
CA PRO A 64 -5.99 14.81 0.86
C PRO A 64 -5.55 16.03 0.04
N GLY A 65 -6.22 16.28 -1.07
CA GLY A 65 -5.93 17.38 -2.01
C GLY A 65 -4.96 17.03 -3.14
N ASP A 66 -4.26 15.91 -3.07
CA ASP A 66 -3.39 15.47 -4.17
C ASP A 66 -4.21 15.07 -5.40
N THR A 67 -3.61 15.23 -6.56
CA THR A 67 -4.07 14.62 -7.80
C THR A 67 -3.22 13.40 -8.10
N VAL A 68 -3.83 12.21 -8.09
CA VAL A 68 -3.14 10.93 -8.30
C VAL A 68 -3.63 10.25 -9.55
N ARG A 69 -2.71 9.72 -10.35
CA ARG A 69 -2.99 8.81 -11.46
C ARG A 69 -1.85 7.80 -11.62
N PHE A 70 -2.11 6.77 -12.38
CA PHE A 70 -1.11 5.78 -12.76
C PHE A 70 -0.93 5.77 -14.28
N GLN A 71 0.28 5.49 -14.72
CA GLN A 71 0.61 5.26 -16.12
C GLN A 71 1.59 4.10 -16.20
N ASP A 72 1.20 3.02 -16.86
CA ASP A 72 1.97 1.78 -16.92
C ASP A 72 2.45 1.34 -15.52
N GLN A 73 1.51 1.29 -14.58
CA GLN A 73 1.71 0.93 -13.18
C GLN A 73 2.55 1.92 -12.35
N GLN A 74 3.12 2.96 -12.96
CA GLN A 74 3.88 4.01 -12.27
C GLN A 74 2.97 5.08 -11.69
N CYS A 75 3.18 5.38 -10.41
CA CYS A 75 2.43 6.42 -9.70
C CYS A 75 2.86 7.83 -10.14
N ILE A 76 1.87 8.71 -10.34
CA ILE A 76 2.07 10.12 -10.69
C ILE A 76 1.23 10.93 -9.70
N VAL A 77 1.89 11.77 -8.91
CA VAL A 77 1.26 12.61 -7.90
C VAL A 77 1.51 14.07 -8.25
N ASN A 78 0.44 14.88 -8.33
CA ASN A 78 0.50 16.30 -8.66
C ASN A 78 1.29 16.58 -9.96
N GLY A 79 1.10 15.71 -10.96
CA GLY A 79 1.76 15.79 -12.26
C GLY A 79 3.22 15.29 -12.28
N LYS A 80 3.80 14.91 -11.16
CA LYS A 80 5.18 14.40 -11.07
C LYS A 80 5.17 12.88 -10.94
N LYS A 81 5.95 12.20 -11.77
CA LYS A 81 6.17 10.75 -11.66
C LYS A 81 6.98 10.44 -10.40
N CYS A 82 6.54 9.43 -9.64
CA CYS A 82 7.38 8.81 -8.63
C CYS A 82 8.52 8.07 -9.34
N GLU A 83 9.75 8.52 -9.13
CA GLU A 83 10.91 7.97 -9.83
C GLU A 83 11.14 6.51 -9.46
N TRP A 84 11.50 5.71 -10.46
CA TRP A 84 11.79 4.29 -10.34
C TRP A 84 13.24 3.98 -10.67
N VAL A 85 13.88 3.19 -9.82
CA VAL A 85 15.18 2.61 -10.07
C VAL A 85 15.03 1.10 -10.09
N LEU A 86 15.31 0.45 -11.22
CA LEU A 86 15.23 -1.01 -11.35
C LEU A 86 16.23 -1.66 -10.40
N ILE A 87 15.76 -2.60 -9.59
CA ILE A 87 16.58 -3.41 -8.68
C ILE A 87 16.91 -4.74 -9.35
N ARG A 88 15.88 -5.46 -9.80
CA ARG A 88 16.04 -6.77 -10.44
C ARG A 88 14.79 -7.19 -11.21
N LYS A 89 14.97 -8.17 -12.09
CA LYS A 89 13.88 -8.97 -12.67
C LYS A 89 13.74 -10.27 -11.88
N LEU A 90 12.52 -10.71 -11.69
CA LEU A 90 12.22 -11.91 -10.92
C LEU A 90 10.92 -12.54 -11.39
N PHE A 91 10.67 -13.78 -10.96
CA PHE A 91 9.36 -14.40 -11.06
C PHE A 91 8.73 -14.41 -9.66
N TYR A 92 7.48 -13.98 -9.58
CA TYR A 92 6.65 -14.14 -8.41
C TYR A 92 5.49 -15.06 -8.78
N GLU A 93 5.48 -16.27 -8.20
CA GLU A 93 4.65 -17.38 -8.67
C GLU A 93 4.93 -17.65 -10.16
N GLU A 94 3.94 -17.50 -11.04
CA GLU A 94 4.10 -17.67 -12.50
C GLU A 94 4.27 -16.36 -13.26
N ASP A 95 4.22 -15.21 -12.54
CA ASP A 95 4.28 -13.88 -13.15
C ASP A 95 5.73 -13.37 -13.26
N GLU A 96 6.12 -12.94 -14.45
CA GLU A 96 7.35 -12.19 -14.65
C GLU A 96 7.16 -10.77 -14.10
N CYS A 97 8.04 -10.39 -13.18
CA CYS A 97 7.98 -9.12 -12.46
C CYS A 97 9.31 -8.37 -12.52
N GLU A 98 9.21 -7.05 -12.44
CA GLU A 98 10.33 -6.15 -12.27
C GLU A 98 10.20 -5.46 -10.91
N GLU A 99 11.19 -5.65 -10.01
CA GLU A 99 11.26 -4.95 -8.74
C GLU A 99 11.97 -3.61 -8.92
N TYR A 100 11.30 -2.54 -8.50
CA TYR A 100 11.83 -1.18 -8.52
C TYR A 100 11.87 -0.59 -7.12
N CYS A 101 12.85 0.29 -6.88
CA CYS A 101 12.83 1.25 -5.80
C CYS A 101 12.07 2.50 -6.28
N GLU A 102 10.90 2.77 -5.72
CA GLU A 102 10.08 3.94 -6.02
C GLU A 102 10.34 5.04 -4.99
N SER A 103 10.55 6.27 -5.48
CA SER A 103 10.67 7.48 -4.63
C SER A 103 9.31 8.17 -4.54
N LEU A 104 8.70 8.18 -3.36
CA LEU A 104 7.44 8.87 -3.09
C LEU A 104 7.64 10.39 -2.96
N PRO A 105 6.58 11.22 -3.01
CA PRO A 105 6.70 12.68 -3.00
C PRO A 105 7.46 13.27 -1.81
N ASN A 106 7.44 12.62 -0.66
CA ASN A 106 8.18 13.02 0.55
C ASN A 106 9.64 12.52 0.57
N GLY A 107 10.11 11.89 -0.50
CA GLY A 107 11.45 11.30 -0.61
C GLY A 107 11.60 9.90 0.00
N MET A 108 10.54 9.35 0.63
CA MET A 108 10.57 7.98 1.10
C MET A 108 10.75 7.02 -0.08
N LYS A 109 11.65 6.05 0.10
CA LYS A 109 11.90 5.00 -0.88
C LYS A 109 11.21 3.71 -0.47
N VAL A 110 10.49 3.10 -1.41
CA VAL A 110 9.78 1.84 -1.20
C VAL A 110 10.03 0.90 -2.37
N ASN A 111 10.17 -0.38 -2.09
CA ASN A 111 10.25 -1.37 -3.15
C ASN A 111 8.84 -1.66 -3.66
N ILE A 112 8.68 -1.71 -4.97
CA ILE A 112 7.44 -2.11 -5.61
C ILE A 112 7.72 -3.21 -6.64
N CYS A 113 6.72 -4.01 -6.95
CA CYS A 113 6.80 -5.01 -8.01
C CYS A 113 5.85 -4.60 -9.14
N LYS A 114 6.42 -4.39 -10.32
CA LYS A 114 5.68 -4.21 -11.57
C LYS A 114 5.52 -5.56 -12.24
N SER A 115 4.30 -5.96 -12.55
CA SER A 115 4.05 -7.13 -13.40
C SER A 115 4.34 -6.78 -14.85
N VAL A 116 5.00 -7.68 -15.58
CA VAL A 116 5.24 -7.51 -17.02
C VAL A 116 3.91 -7.55 -17.78
N VAL A 117 3.00 -8.44 -17.36
CA VAL A 117 1.63 -8.48 -17.84
C VAL A 117 0.69 -8.17 -16.67
N PRO A 118 0.13 -6.96 -16.57
CA PRO A 118 -0.75 -6.62 -15.45
C PRO A 118 -2.02 -7.46 -15.50
N ILE A 119 -2.50 -7.89 -14.32
CA ILE A 119 -3.73 -8.69 -14.18
C ILE A 119 -4.94 -7.89 -14.70
N ASP A 120 -4.92 -6.57 -14.49
CA ASP A 120 -5.95 -5.66 -14.99
C ASP A 120 -5.30 -4.43 -15.63
N SER A 121 -5.48 -4.29 -16.94
CA SER A 121 -4.97 -3.15 -17.69
C SER A 121 -5.59 -1.81 -17.27
N ALA A 122 -6.82 -1.81 -16.75
CA ALA A 122 -7.50 -0.61 -16.27
C ALA A 122 -6.85 -0.05 -15.00
N THR A 123 -6.21 -0.88 -14.20
CA THR A 123 -5.44 -0.43 -13.02
C THR A 123 -4.01 -0.06 -13.35
N ALA A 124 -3.47 -0.53 -14.48
CA ALA A 124 -2.13 -0.17 -14.94
C ALA A 124 -2.04 1.30 -15.38
N THR A 125 -3.11 1.81 -16.03
CA THR A 125 -3.21 3.22 -16.46
C THR A 125 -4.58 3.75 -16.09
N THR A 126 -4.62 4.77 -15.23
CA THR A 126 -5.86 5.32 -14.69
C THR A 126 -6.06 6.79 -15.08
N THR A 127 -7.29 7.25 -15.00
CA THR A 127 -7.59 8.68 -14.99
C THR A 127 -7.07 9.34 -13.72
N ALA A 128 -6.90 10.67 -13.76
CA ALA A 128 -6.50 11.43 -12.58
C ALA A 128 -7.66 11.54 -11.59
N VAL A 129 -7.37 11.32 -10.32
CA VAL A 129 -8.30 11.44 -9.20
C VAL A 129 -7.78 12.49 -8.24
N VAL A 130 -8.61 13.49 -7.88
CA VAL A 130 -8.30 14.38 -6.77
C VAL A 130 -8.72 13.68 -5.48
N VAL A 131 -7.79 13.50 -4.55
CA VAL A 131 -8.03 12.84 -3.27
C VAL A 131 -8.92 13.74 -2.40
N PRO A 132 -10.13 13.31 -2.01
CA PRO A 132 -11.02 14.12 -1.19
C PRO A 132 -10.44 14.45 0.18
N ALA A 133 -10.90 15.54 0.79
CA ALA A 133 -10.62 15.84 2.19
C ALA A 133 -11.04 14.67 3.09
N GLY A 134 -10.20 14.31 4.06
CA GLY A 134 -10.45 13.18 4.96
C GLY A 134 -10.34 11.79 4.29
N SER A 135 -9.72 11.71 3.12
CA SER A 135 -9.49 10.45 2.43
C SER A 135 -8.03 10.31 1.99
N TYR A 136 -7.64 9.08 1.65
CA TYR A 136 -6.29 8.75 1.19
C TYR A 136 -6.36 7.90 -0.08
N PHE A 137 -5.44 8.13 -1.00
CA PHE A 137 -5.26 7.24 -2.13
C PHE A 137 -4.21 6.19 -1.78
N VAL A 138 -4.60 4.93 -1.85
CA VAL A 138 -3.72 3.81 -1.50
C VAL A 138 -3.45 2.93 -2.71
N ALA A 139 -2.26 2.31 -2.71
CA ALA A 139 -1.89 1.32 -3.72
C ALA A 139 -1.17 0.14 -3.06
N GLY A 140 -1.31 -1.02 -3.67
CA GLY A 140 -0.49 -2.18 -3.34
C GLY A 140 0.93 -2.02 -3.86
N ASP A 141 1.90 -2.59 -3.15
CA ASP A 141 3.29 -2.61 -3.58
C ASP A 141 3.47 -3.55 -4.78
N TYR A 142 2.65 -4.60 -4.90
CA TYR A 142 2.52 -5.40 -6.12
C TYR A 142 1.57 -4.70 -7.08
N ARG A 143 2.13 -3.82 -7.89
CA ARG A 143 1.38 -2.89 -8.75
C ARG A 143 0.49 -3.60 -9.78
N GLY A 144 0.94 -4.71 -10.32
CA GLY A 144 0.19 -5.49 -11.31
C GLY A 144 -0.88 -6.40 -10.73
N GLY A 145 -0.80 -6.76 -9.45
CA GLY A 145 -1.65 -7.76 -8.81
C GLY A 145 -2.35 -7.27 -7.54
N SER A 146 -2.74 -5.99 -7.47
CA SER A 146 -3.41 -5.43 -6.29
C SER A 146 -4.74 -4.77 -6.63
N ILE A 147 -5.77 -5.10 -5.87
CA ILE A 147 -7.05 -4.36 -5.83
C ILE A 147 -6.90 -3.25 -4.78
N ASP A 148 -7.00 -1.99 -5.20
CA ASP A 148 -6.75 -0.82 -4.36
C ASP A 148 -7.46 0.43 -4.91
N SER A 149 -7.06 1.64 -4.50
CA SER A 149 -7.73 2.89 -4.91
C SER A 149 -7.79 3.13 -6.41
N ARG A 150 -6.95 2.45 -7.20
CA ARG A 150 -6.99 2.55 -8.67
C ARG A 150 -8.30 2.03 -9.26
N SER A 151 -8.92 1.04 -8.60
CA SER A 151 -10.22 0.46 -9.01
C SER A 151 -11.34 0.71 -8.01
N GLN A 152 -11.03 0.99 -6.72
CA GLN A 152 -12.02 1.08 -5.65
C GLN A 152 -12.27 2.51 -5.15
N GLY A 153 -11.48 3.48 -5.60
CA GLY A 153 -11.53 4.85 -5.10
C GLY A 153 -10.75 5.07 -3.81
N CYS A 154 -10.78 6.30 -3.31
CA CYS A 154 -10.05 6.69 -2.12
C CYS A 154 -10.62 6.05 -0.85
N VAL A 155 -9.74 5.79 0.12
CA VAL A 155 -10.07 5.24 1.44
C VAL A 155 -10.40 6.37 2.39
N ALA A 156 -11.60 6.37 2.96
CA ALA A 156 -12.01 7.36 3.95
C ALA A 156 -11.26 7.14 5.28
N ALA A 157 -10.90 8.22 5.96
CA ALA A 157 -10.13 8.17 7.20
C ALA A 157 -10.82 7.37 8.31
N ASP A 158 -12.15 7.43 8.38
CA ASP A 158 -12.96 6.72 9.38
C ASP A 158 -13.04 5.19 9.14
N SER A 159 -12.67 4.73 7.94
CA SER A 159 -12.57 3.30 7.64
C SER A 159 -11.22 2.69 8.07
N ILE A 160 -10.24 3.52 8.48
CA ILE A 160 -8.90 3.06 8.82
C ILE A 160 -8.89 2.44 10.22
N ILE A 161 -8.39 1.20 10.29
CA ILE A 161 -8.29 0.41 11.53
C ILE A 161 -7.00 0.76 12.28
N GLY A 162 -5.91 1.03 11.56
CA GLY A 162 -4.62 1.34 12.15
C GLY A 162 -3.50 1.42 11.12
N LYS A 163 -2.35 1.92 11.57
CA LYS A 163 -1.11 2.01 10.79
C LYS A 163 -0.28 0.76 11.05
N GLY A 164 0.14 0.08 9.99
CA GLY A 164 0.99 -1.09 10.07
C GLY A 164 2.43 -0.75 10.46
N VAL A 165 2.97 -1.49 11.39
CA VAL A 165 4.39 -1.40 11.77
C VAL A 165 5.05 -2.77 11.65
N LYS A 166 6.17 -2.83 10.93
CA LYS A 166 7.02 -4.02 10.93
C LYS A 166 7.74 -4.13 12.27
N LYS A 167 7.75 -5.33 12.85
CA LYS A 167 8.70 -5.61 13.92
C LYS A 167 10.11 -5.38 13.38
N LYS A 168 10.88 -4.51 14.03
CA LYS A 168 12.33 -4.52 13.82
C LYS A 168 12.81 -5.92 14.23
N VAL A 169 13.30 -6.70 13.28
CA VAL A 169 14.06 -7.90 13.60
C VAL A 169 15.32 -7.38 14.29
N SER A 170 15.38 -7.55 15.61
CA SER A 170 16.63 -7.36 16.33
C SER A 170 17.57 -8.45 15.81
N THR A 171 18.46 -8.11 14.88
CA THR A 171 19.64 -8.93 14.61
C THR A 171 20.48 -8.89 15.89
N GLY A 172 20.25 -9.87 16.76
CA GLY A 172 21.17 -10.14 17.84
C GLY A 172 22.50 -10.53 17.22
N LEU A 173 23.49 -9.68 17.40
CA LEU A 173 24.91 -10.02 17.32
C LEU A 173 25.31 -10.65 18.64
#